data_eae3d233f9b6e7e6d2e56b51a716ab66
#
_entry.id   eae3d233f9b6e7e6d2e56b51a716ab66
#
_cell.length_a   1.000
_cell.length_b   1.000
_cell.length_c   1.000
_cell.angle_alpha   90.00
_cell.angle_beta   90.00
_cell.angle_gamma   90.00
#
_symmetry.space_group_name_H-M   'P 1'
#
loop_
_entity.id
_entity.type
_entity.pdbx_description
1 polymer ?
#
loop_
_entity_poly.entity_id
_entity_poly.type
_entity_poly.pdbx_seq_one_letter_code
_entity_poly.pdbx_strand_id
1 'polypeptide(L)'
;MRRAALAGAFLAAVVGALWLARRLQAAEQPIAFNHKKHIGAGLECGVCHEGIAEGRVHAQFPRTEVCMTCHSSEDNPKTQAIRDYAAQKREIPWQRVYSVPKHVYFSHERHVGIAQLDCAVCHGDMAEKATPVAYQAVPIKMARCIACHQSRGVTRDCLACHR
;
A
#
# COMPACT_ATOMS: atom_id res chain seq x y z
N MET A 1 17.66 37.38 23.47
CA MET A 1 16.25 37.05 23.28
C MET A 1 15.84 37.01 21.79
N ARG A 2 16.15 38.00 20.94
CA ARG A 2 15.78 38.02 19.50
C ARG A 2 16.30 36.83 18.68
N ARG A 3 17.55 36.34 18.91
CA ARG A 3 18.14 35.20 18.17
C ARG A 3 17.44 33.88 18.48
N ALA A 4 16.99 33.68 19.71
CA ALA A 4 16.23 32.45 20.08
C ALA A 4 14.83 32.45 19.45
N ALA A 5 14.17 33.62 19.37
CA ALA A 5 12.86 33.73 18.71
C ALA A 5 12.93 33.48 17.21
N LEU A 6 14.00 33.98 16.53
CA LEU A 6 14.20 33.72 15.11
C LEU A 6 14.50 32.24 14.80
N ALA A 7 15.30 31.57 15.65
CA ALA A 7 15.57 30.13 15.51
C ALA A 7 14.31 29.29 15.69
N GLY A 8 13.44 29.65 16.66
CA GLY A 8 12.17 28.98 16.89
C GLY A 8 11.19 29.14 15.70
N ALA A 9 11.10 30.35 15.14
CA ALA A 9 10.25 30.62 13.98
C ALA A 9 10.74 29.85 12.73
N PHE A 10 12.04 29.79 12.50
CA PHE A 10 12.64 29.04 11.40
C PHE A 10 12.36 27.53 11.53
N LEU A 11 12.56 26.95 12.72
CA LEU A 11 12.28 25.55 12.98
C LEU A 11 10.80 25.20 12.73
N ALA A 12 9.87 26.05 13.22
CA ALA A 12 8.44 25.87 12.99
C ALA A 12 8.08 25.93 11.50
N ALA A 13 8.67 26.84 10.74
CA ALA A 13 8.47 26.93 9.30
C ALA A 13 8.98 25.69 8.56
N VAL A 14 10.15 25.18 8.92
CA VAL A 14 10.72 23.94 8.32
C VAL A 14 9.84 22.72 8.63
N VAL A 15 9.41 22.56 9.88
CA VAL A 15 8.51 21.47 10.29
C VAL A 15 7.18 21.57 9.54
N GLY A 16 6.62 22.77 9.43
CA GLY A 16 5.38 23.02 8.67
C GLY A 16 5.53 22.69 7.19
N ALA A 17 6.63 23.09 6.57
CA ALA A 17 6.91 22.78 5.17
C ALA A 17 7.10 21.28 4.92
N LEU A 18 7.81 20.57 5.80
CA LEU A 18 7.98 19.12 5.73
C LEU A 18 6.65 18.37 5.91
N TRP A 19 5.81 18.83 6.83
CA TRP A 19 4.48 18.25 7.05
C TRP A 19 3.58 18.46 5.84
N LEU A 20 3.58 19.66 5.25
CA LEU A 20 2.82 19.98 4.03
C LEU A 20 3.31 19.15 2.85
N ALA A 21 4.63 19.06 2.63
CA ALA A 21 5.22 18.25 1.57
C ALA A 21 4.81 16.77 1.70
N ARG A 22 4.79 16.24 2.92
CA ARG A 22 4.34 14.87 3.18
C ARG A 22 2.84 14.68 2.89
N ARG A 23 2.01 15.70 3.18
CA ARG A 23 0.59 15.69 2.85
C ARG A 23 0.33 15.70 1.35
N LEU A 24 1.11 16.48 0.60
CA LEU A 24 1.01 16.56 -0.86
C LEU A 24 1.44 15.26 -1.57
N GLN A 25 2.21 14.39 -0.90
CA GLN A 25 2.63 13.08 -1.43
C GLN A 25 1.70 11.93 -1.01
N ALA A 26 0.75 12.18 -0.14
CA ALA A 26 -0.19 11.16 0.32
C ALA A 26 -1.20 10.82 -0.79
N ALA A 27 -1.38 9.53 -1.07
CA ALA A 27 -2.44 9.08 -1.96
C ALA A 27 -3.80 9.25 -1.26
N GLU A 28 -4.73 9.93 -1.92
CA GLU A 28 -6.09 10.06 -1.42
C GLU A 28 -6.92 8.88 -1.93
N GLN A 29 -7.32 8.01 -1.00
CA GLN A 29 -8.09 6.82 -1.34
C GLN A 29 -9.60 7.16 -1.42
N PRO A 30 -10.31 6.61 -2.41
CA PRO A 30 -11.73 6.93 -2.64
C PRO A 30 -12.67 6.39 -1.55
N ILE A 31 -12.20 5.38 -0.81
CA ILE A 31 -12.95 4.74 0.29
C ILE A 31 -12.10 4.77 1.56
N ALA A 32 -12.73 5.05 2.70
CA ALA A 32 -12.10 5.01 4.03
C ALA A 32 -11.87 3.55 4.48
N PHE A 33 -11.07 2.80 3.73
CA PHE A 33 -10.82 1.38 3.96
C PHE A 33 -9.97 1.14 5.21
N ASN A 34 -10.33 0.12 5.97
CA ASN A 34 -9.69 -0.26 7.23
C ASN A 34 -9.24 -1.72 7.19
N HIS A 35 -7.95 -1.96 6.89
CA HIS A 35 -7.38 -3.31 6.82
C HIS A 35 -7.52 -4.06 8.16
N LYS A 36 -7.25 -3.38 9.29
CA LYS A 36 -7.32 -3.99 10.62
C LYS A 36 -8.67 -4.66 10.89
N LYS A 37 -9.77 -4.01 10.48
CA LYS A 37 -11.11 -4.59 10.65
C LYS A 37 -11.34 -5.82 9.78
N HIS A 38 -10.88 -5.79 8.53
CA HIS A 38 -11.10 -6.88 7.59
C HIS A 38 -10.22 -8.10 7.91
N ILE A 39 -8.94 -7.87 8.21
CA ILE A 39 -8.03 -8.94 8.63
C ILE A 39 -8.46 -9.51 9.98
N GLY A 40 -8.87 -8.66 10.93
CA GLY A 40 -9.43 -9.09 12.22
C GLY A 40 -10.73 -9.89 12.12
N ALA A 41 -11.47 -9.77 11.02
CA ALA A 41 -12.62 -10.59 10.66
C ALA A 41 -12.25 -11.92 9.96
N GLY A 42 -10.95 -12.23 9.84
CA GLY A 42 -10.46 -13.47 9.24
C GLY A 42 -10.27 -13.45 7.73
N LEU A 43 -10.32 -12.26 7.09
CA LEU A 43 -10.07 -12.16 5.65
C LEU A 43 -8.57 -12.16 5.35
N GLU A 44 -8.15 -13.09 4.51
CA GLU A 44 -6.77 -13.17 4.02
C GLU A 44 -6.50 -12.14 2.91
N CYS A 45 -5.21 -11.79 2.74
CA CYS A 45 -4.80 -10.79 1.74
C CYS A 45 -5.26 -11.13 0.32
N GLY A 46 -5.20 -12.42 -0.05
CA GLY A 46 -5.55 -12.93 -1.38
C GLY A 46 -7.03 -12.76 -1.74
N VAL A 47 -7.93 -12.67 -0.76
CA VAL A 47 -9.37 -12.44 -1.00
C VAL A 47 -9.61 -11.12 -1.74
N CYS A 48 -8.82 -10.08 -1.39
CA CYS A 48 -8.95 -8.75 -1.97
C CYS A 48 -7.85 -8.43 -2.99
N HIS A 49 -6.67 -9.03 -2.85
CA HIS A 49 -5.51 -8.81 -3.72
C HIS A 49 -5.22 -10.05 -4.57
N GLU A 50 -6.09 -10.32 -5.54
CA GLU A 50 -5.92 -11.44 -6.47
C GLU A 50 -4.59 -11.37 -7.21
N GLY A 51 -4.02 -12.53 -7.54
CA GLY A 51 -2.82 -12.66 -8.36
C GLY A 51 -1.51 -12.46 -7.62
N ILE A 52 -1.52 -12.37 -6.28
CA ILE A 52 -0.29 -12.23 -5.48
C ILE A 52 0.62 -13.44 -5.66
N ALA A 53 0.06 -14.64 -5.63
CA ALA A 53 0.82 -15.89 -5.72
C ALA A 53 0.83 -16.51 -7.13
N GLU A 54 0.00 -16.02 -8.06
CA GLU A 54 -0.17 -16.58 -9.40
C GLU A 54 0.78 -15.97 -10.45
N GLY A 55 1.83 -15.28 -10.04
CA GLY A 55 2.85 -14.75 -10.96
C GLY A 55 2.46 -13.46 -11.70
N ARG A 56 1.41 -12.81 -11.31
CA ARG A 56 1.06 -11.50 -11.88
C ARG A 56 2.08 -10.45 -11.44
N VAL A 57 2.49 -9.60 -12.36
CA VAL A 57 3.48 -8.54 -12.09
C VAL A 57 2.99 -7.57 -11.01
N HIS A 58 1.69 -7.27 -11.04
CA HIS A 58 1.03 -6.41 -10.05
C HIS A 58 -0.15 -7.14 -9.44
N ALA A 59 -0.19 -7.18 -8.10
CA ALA A 59 -1.39 -7.60 -7.40
C ALA A 59 -2.54 -6.67 -7.77
N GLN A 60 -3.73 -7.25 -7.95
CA GLN A 60 -4.91 -6.50 -8.32
C GLN A 60 -5.49 -5.79 -7.09
N PHE A 61 -6.22 -4.71 -7.32
CA PHE A 61 -7.15 -4.18 -6.35
C PHE A 61 -8.44 -4.99 -6.37
N PRO A 62 -9.14 -5.09 -5.21
CA PRO A 62 -10.40 -5.80 -5.18
C PRO A 62 -11.41 -5.16 -6.13
N ARG A 63 -12.10 -6.00 -6.90
CA ARG A 63 -13.25 -5.54 -7.68
C ARG A 63 -14.38 -5.11 -6.75
N THR A 64 -15.17 -4.14 -7.16
CA THR A 64 -16.29 -3.63 -6.36
C THR A 64 -17.24 -4.74 -5.94
N GLU A 65 -17.44 -5.78 -6.79
CA GLU A 65 -18.26 -6.96 -6.50
C GLU A 65 -17.77 -7.73 -5.27
N VAL A 66 -16.45 -7.82 -5.05
CA VAL A 66 -15.90 -8.51 -3.86
C VAL A 66 -16.35 -7.81 -2.58
N CYS A 67 -16.42 -6.49 -2.58
CA CYS A 67 -16.94 -5.73 -1.43
C CYS A 67 -18.43 -6.03 -1.18
N MET A 68 -19.20 -6.17 -2.27
CA MET A 68 -20.64 -6.38 -2.21
C MET A 68 -21.04 -7.75 -1.65
N THR A 69 -20.14 -8.73 -1.58
CA THR A 69 -20.44 -10.01 -0.94
C THR A 69 -20.81 -9.88 0.55
N CYS A 70 -20.29 -8.83 1.22
CA CYS A 70 -20.56 -8.54 2.64
C CYS A 70 -21.21 -7.17 2.86
N HIS A 71 -21.07 -6.22 1.92
CA HIS A 71 -21.53 -4.83 2.09
C HIS A 71 -22.75 -4.49 1.23
N SER A 72 -23.61 -5.47 0.95
CA SER A 72 -24.84 -5.28 0.17
C SER A 72 -25.99 -4.63 0.97
N SER A 73 -25.99 -4.74 2.32
CA SER A 73 -27.04 -4.15 3.16
C SER A 73 -27.03 -2.63 3.14
N GLU A 74 -28.21 -2.03 3.05
CA GLU A 74 -28.42 -0.58 3.08
C GLU A 74 -28.32 0.03 4.48
N ASP A 75 -28.30 -0.80 5.54
CA ASP A 75 -28.33 -0.35 6.93
C ASP A 75 -27.05 0.34 7.40
N ASN A 76 -25.94 0.24 6.63
CA ASN A 76 -24.68 0.81 7.00
C ASN A 76 -24.32 2.02 6.11
N PRO A 77 -24.50 3.25 6.58
CA PRO A 77 -24.19 4.45 5.79
C PRO A 77 -22.68 4.58 5.47
N LYS A 78 -21.78 3.97 6.25
CA LYS A 78 -20.34 4.00 6.00
C LYS A 78 -19.91 3.22 4.75
N THR A 79 -20.75 2.32 4.26
CA THR A 79 -20.52 1.52 3.06
C THR A 79 -21.32 2.02 1.85
N GLN A 80 -22.03 3.14 1.98
CA GLN A 80 -22.85 3.69 0.90
C GLN A 80 -22.05 3.92 -0.39
N ALA A 81 -20.84 4.49 -0.28
CA ALA A 81 -20.00 4.75 -1.44
C ALA A 81 -19.66 3.47 -2.23
N ILE A 82 -19.53 2.31 -1.57
CA ILE A 82 -19.29 1.02 -2.24
C ILE A 82 -20.52 0.64 -3.08
N ARG A 83 -21.72 0.76 -2.50
CA ARG A 83 -22.98 0.48 -3.20
C ARG A 83 -23.21 1.42 -4.38
N ASP A 84 -22.82 2.69 -4.25
CA ASP A 84 -22.92 3.68 -5.32
C ASP A 84 -22.04 3.30 -6.52
N TYR A 85 -20.80 2.83 -6.27
CA TYR A 85 -19.94 2.29 -7.32
C TYR A 85 -20.55 1.05 -7.97
N ALA A 86 -21.09 0.11 -7.17
CA ALA A 86 -21.71 -1.11 -7.64
C ALA A 86 -22.96 -0.82 -8.50
N ALA A 87 -23.85 0.07 -8.04
CA ALA A 87 -25.05 0.46 -8.76
C ALA A 87 -24.73 1.10 -10.14
N GLN A 88 -23.62 1.84 -10.23
CA GLN A 88 -23.12 2.42 -11.46
C GLN A 88 -22.32 1.43 -12.33
N LYS A 89 -22.14 0.18 -11.88
CA LYS A 89 -21.29 -0.84 -12.54
C LYS A 89 -19.85 -0.33 -12.75
N ARG A 90 -19.30 0.39 -11.77
CA ARG A 90 -17.97 0.99 -11.81
C ARG A 90 -17.07 0.36 -10.76
N GLU A 91 -15.81 0.22 -11.12
CA GLU A 91 -14.78 -0.15 -10.16
C GLU A 91 -14.39 1.05 -9.28
N ILE A 92 -14.06 0.76 -8.02
CA ILE A 92 -13.53 1.77 -7.09
C ILE A 92 -12.15 2.20 -7.59
N PRO A 93 -11.92 3.50 -7.85
CA PRO A 93 -10.67 3.99 -8.46
C PRO A 93 -9.53 4.09 -7.43
N TRP A 94 -9.12 2.96 -6.88
CA TRP A 94 -8.05 2.88 -5.90
C TRP A 94 -6.75 3.51 -6.39
N GLN A 95 -6.08 4.26 -5.52
CA GLN A 95 -4.77 4.84 -5.80
C GLN A 95 -3.65 3.88 -5.41
N ARG A 96 -2.79 3.53 -6.38
CA ARG A 96 -1.67 2.62 -6.15
C ARG A 96 -0.55 3.33 -5.40
N VAL A 97 -0.24 2.85 -4.20
CA VAL A 97 0.82 3.40 -3.32
C VAL A 97 2.15 2.68 -3.54
N TYR A 98 2.10 1.37 -3.81
CA TYR A 98 3.28 0.55 -4.04
C TYR A 98 3.46 0.26 -5.53
N SER A 99 4.59 0.68 -6.08
CA SER A 99 5.00 0.38 -7.45
C SER A 99 6.51 0.33 -7.57
N VAL A 100 7.01 -0.39 -8.55
CA VAL A 100 8.40 -0.34 -9.00
C VAL A 100 8.47 0.33 -10.37
N PRO A 101 9.60 0.98 -10.75
CA PRO A 101 9.78 1.53 -12.09
C PRO A 101 9.61 0.47 -13.17
N LYS A 102 9.17 0.87 -14.37
CA LYS A 102 8.89 -0.06 -15.49
C LYS A 102 10.08 -0.92 -15.92
N HIS A 103 11.31 -0.44 -15.69
CA HIS A 103 12.55 -1.15 -16.00
C HIS A 103 12.98 -2.13 -14.88
N VAL A 104 12.18 -2.29 -13.83
CA VAL A 104 12.47 -3.21 -12.73
C VAL A 104 11.58 -4.44 -12.82
N TYR A 105 12.19 -5.63 -12.87
CA TYR A 105 11.48 -6.89 -12.76
C TYR A 105 11.18 -7.20 -11.30
N PHE A 106 9.92 -7.32 -10.98
CA PHE A 106 9.47 -7.79 -9.69
C PHE A 106 8.33 -8.78 -9.87
N SER A 107 8.36 -9.89 -9.15
CA SER A 107 7.30 -10.91 -9.16
C SER A 107 6.91 -11.26 -7.73
N HIS A 108 5.65 -11.07 -7.39
CA HIS A 108 5.09 -11.56 -6.12
C HIS A 108 5.18 -13.09 -6.03
N GLU A 109 4.97 -13.81 -7.14
CA GLU A 109 5.09 -15.27 -7.17
C GLU A 109 6.44 -15.73 -6.63
N ARG A 110 7.54 -15.13 -7.10
CA ARG A 110 8.89 -15.50 -6.64
C ARG A 110 9.12 -15.18 -5.17
N HIS A 111 8.57 -14.07 -4.67
CA HIS A 111 8.79 -13.61 -3.30
C HIS A 111 7.80 -14.22 -2.30
N VAL A 112 6.53 -14.28 -2.66
CA VAL A 112 5.47 -14.81 -1.79
C VAL A 112 5.22 -16.29 -2.08
N GLY A 113 4.98 -16.67 -3.34
CA GLY A 113 4.64 -18.04 -3.69
C GLY A 113 5.80 -19.01 -3.48
N ILE A 114 7.00 -18.70 -4.01
CA ILE A 114 8.16 -19.59 -3.95
C ILE A 114 8.98 -19.38 -2.69
N ALA A 115 9.37 -18.14 -2.38
CA ALA A 115 10.21 -17.83 -1.22
C ALA A 115 9.42 -17.69 0.09
N GLN A 116 8.10 -17.78 0.04
CA GLN A 116 7.17 -17.73 1.17
C GLN A 116 7.42 -16.57 2.14
N LEU A 117 7.73 -15.40 1.57
CA LEU A 117 7.91 -14.19 2.36
C LEU A 117 6.55 -13.65 2.81
N ASP A 118 6.48 -13.29 4.08
CA ASP A 118 5.31 -12.58 4.62
C ASP A 118 5.12 -11.21 3.96
N CYS A 119 3.87 -10.82 3.73
CA CYS A 119 3.49 -9.56 3.11
C CYS A 119 4.05 -8.36 3.89
N ALA A 120 4.10 -8.44 5.22
CA ALA A 120 4.59 -7.38 6.09
C ALA A 120 6.08 -7.06 5.88
N VAL A 121 6.88 -7.99 5.37
CA VAL A 121 8.30 -7.75 5.05
C VAL A 121 8.47 -6.57 4.10
N CYS A 122 7.54 -6.40 3.14
CA CYS A 122 7.58 -5.35 2.13
C CYS A 122 6.51 -4.27 2.32
N HIS A 123 5.36 -4.62 2.87
CA HIS A 123 4.22 -3.71 3.02
C HIS A 123 4.06 -3.13 4.42
N GLY A 124 4.80 -3.66 5.41
CA GLY A 124 4.59 -3.33 6.82
C GLY A 124 3.33 -4.02 7.37
N ASP A 125 3.06 -3.79 8.63
CA ASP A 125 1.92 -4.42 9.31
C ASP A 125 0.59 -3.81 8.87
N MET A 126 -0.03 -4.44 7.86
CA MET A 126 -1.34 -4.05 7.36
C MET A 126 -2.46 -4.50 8.31
N ALA A 127 -2.23 -5.52 9.17
CA ALA A 127 -3.21 -5.96 10.15
C ALA A 127 -3.51 -4.88 11.21
N GLU A 128 -2.57 -3.99 11.47
CA GLU A 128 -2.76 -2.86 12.36
C GLU A 128 -3.21 -1.56 11.64
N LYS A 129 -3.38 -1.59 10.32
CA LYS A 129 -3.72 -0.41 9.54
C LYS A 129 -5.21 -0.10 9.61
N ALA A 130 -5.57 0.84 10.48
CA ALA A 130 -6.96 1.28 10.69
C ALA A 130 -7.43 2.42 9.77
N THR A 131 -6.51 3.05 9.04
CA THR A 131 -6.77 4.15 8.09
C THR A 131 -6.40 3.74 6.67
N PRO A 132 -6.95 4.38 5.63
CA PRO A 132 -6.54 4.12 4.25
C PRO A 132 -5.03 4.22 4.06
N VAL A 133 -4.49 3.38 3.17
CA VAL A 133 -3.07 3.40 2.86
C VAL A 133 -2.78 4.58 1.94
N ALA A 134 -2.11 5.60 2.48
CA ALA A 134 -1.80 6.84 1.78
C ALA A 134 -0.34 6.94 1.32
N TYR A 135 0.56 6.14 1.91
CA TYR A 135 1.99 6.11 1.60
C TYR A 135 2.57 4.73 1.94
N GLN A 136 3.75 4.44 1.41
CA GLN A 136 4.47 3.20 1.69
C GLN A 136 4.90 3.17 3.17
N ALA A 137 4.40 2.21 3.94
CA ALA A 137 4.84 1.99 5.32
C ALA A 137 6.31 1.51 5.34
N VAL A 138 6.66 0.69 4.37
CA VAL A 138 8.03 0.23 4.09
C VAL A 138 8.42 0.75 2.70
N PRO A 139 9.37 1.70 2.60
CA PRO A 139 9.78 2.25 1.31
C PRO A 139 10.43 1.18 0.42
N ILE A 140 9.90 1.01 -0.78
CA ILE A 140 10.46 0.09 -1.79
C ILE A 140 11.52 0.84 -2.59
N LYS A 141 12.79 0.60 -2.22
CA LYS A 141 13.97 1.23 -2.85
C LYS A 141 15.00 0.15 -3.19
N MET A 142 15.79 0.38 -4.25
CA MET A 142 16.86 -0.53 -4.71
C MET A 142 17.78 -0.98 -3.57
N ALA A 143 18.25 -0.06 -2.72
CA ALA A 143 19.13 -0.38 -1.61
C ALA A 143 18.52 -1.41 -0.64
N ARG A 144 17.19 -1.35 -0.40
CA ARG A 144 16.48 -2.31 0.44
C ARG A 144 16.40 -3.69 -0.22
N CYS A 145 16.12 -3.74 -1.52
CA CYS A 145 16.10 -5.00 -2.26
C CYS A 145 17.48 -5.67 -2.22
N ILE A 146 18.55 -4.92 -2.49
CA ILE A 146 19.94 -5.41 -2.44
C ILE A 146 20.29 -5.91 -1.05
N ALA A 147 19.98 -5.17 0.02
CA ALA A 147 20.29 -5.56 1.39
C ALA A 147 19.57 -6.87 1.78
N CYS A 148 18.29 -7.01 1.41
CA CYS A 148 17.53 -8.23 1.64
C CYS A 148 18.10 -9.42 0.86
N HIS A 149 18.40 -9.25 -0.43
CA HIS A 149 18.99 -10.29 -1.27
C HIS A 149 20.37 -10.71 -0.73
N GLN A 150 21.17 -9.77 -0.25
CA GLN A 150 22.46 -10.06 0.37
C GLN A 150 22.31 -10.89 1.65
N SER A 151 21.40 -10.50 2.54
CA SER A 151 21.19 -11.23 3.80
C SER A 151 20.63 -12.64 3.61
N ARG A 152 19.99 -12.90 2.45
CA ARG A 152 19.43 -14.21 2.10
C ARG A 152 20.31 -15.02 1.15
N GLY A 153 21.48 -14.53 0.75
CA GLY A 153 22.40 -15.22 -0.15
C GLY A 153 21.84 -15.44 -1.56
N VAL A 154 20.89 -14.59 -2.01
CA VAL A 154 20.32 -14.68 -3.36
C VAL A 154 20.93 -13.64 -4.29
N THR A 155 20.70 -13.76 -5.59
CA THR A 155 21.32 -12.93 -6.63
C THR A 155 21.12 -11.43 -6.41
N ARG A 156 22.15 -10.65 -6.68
CA ARG A 156 22.17 -9.20 -6.73
C ARG A 156 22.64 -8.67 -8.08
N ASP A 157 22.61 -9.54 -9.09
CA ASP A 157 22.97 -9.20 -10.45
C ASP A 157 22.04 -8.08 -10.97
N CYS A 158 22.63 -7.07 -11.61
CA CYS A 158 21.88 -5.94 -12.15
C CYS A 158 20.81 -6.40 -13.16
N LEU A 159 21.17 -7.33 -14.05
CA LEU A 159 20.30 -7.85 -15.10
C LEU A 159 19.21 -8.82 -14.58
N ALA A 160 19.36 -9.33 -13.35
CA ALA A 160 18.30 -10.14 -12.74
C ALA A 160 17.10 -9.28 -12.30
N CYS A 161 17.32 -7.99 -12.08
CA CYS A 161 16.33 -7.05 -11.58
C CYS A 161 16.00 -5.92 -12.58
N HIS A 162 16.88 -5.61 -13.52
CA HIS A 162 16.73 -4.50 -14.46
C HIS A 162 16.74 -4.96 -15.93
N ARG A 163 15.96 -4.23 -16.76
CA ARG A 163 15.96 -4.33 -18.22
C ARG A 163 16.80 -3.25 -18.82
#